data_9b32785c461d12ec8c20361fc60bd181
#
_entry.id   9b32785c461d12ec8c20361fc60bd181
#
_cell.length_a   1.000
_cell.length_b   1.000
_cell.length_c   1.000
_cell.angle_alpha   90.00
_cell.angle_beta   90.00
_cell.angle_gamma   90.00
#
_symmetry.space_group_name_H-M   'P 1'
#
loop_
_entity.id
_entity.type
_entity.pdbx_description
1 polymer ?
#
loop_
_entity_poly.entity_id
_entity_poly.type
_entity_poly.pdbx_seq_one_letter_code
_entity_poly.pdbx_strand_id
1 'polypeptide(L)'
;MNFNDFLTVMTQKMCEKDSKEDILKAFKLFDDDETGTISFDNLKCVSNELGENITDEELKEMIDEADRDGSREVDEEDFLRIMKKTSLY
;
A
#
# COMPACT_ATOMS: atom_id res chain seq x y z
N MET A 1 -11.33 0.14 -7.64
CA MET A 1 -10.75 0.21 -6.27
C MET A 1 -9.64 1.27 -6.26
N ASN A 2 -9.63 2.12 -5.24
CA ASN A 2 -8.54 3.09 -5.09
C ASN A 2 -7.55 2.61 -4.02
N PHE A 3 -6.46 3.35 -3.84
CA PHE A 3 -5.42 2.96 -2.90
C PHE A 3 -5.95 2.89 -1.47
N ASN A 4 -6.83 3.82 -1.12
CA ASN A 4 -7.42 3.84 0.23
C ASN A 4 -8.24 2.59 0.51
N ASP A 5 -9.06 2.18 -0.45
CA ASP A 5 -9.86 0.96 -0.31
C ASP A 5 -8.97 -0.26 -0.20
N PHE A 6 -7.90 -0.29 -0.98
CA PHE A 6 -6.94 -1.39 -0.94
C PHE A 6 -6.28 -1.49 0.44
N LEU A 7 -5.86 -0.37 0.99
CA LEU A 7 -5.24 -0.35 2.32
C LEU A 7 -6.25 -0.77 3.39
N THR A 8 -7.51 -0.40 3.24
CA THR A 8 -8.55 -0.82 4.18
C THR A 8 -8.70 -2.33 4.18
N VAL A 9 -8.76 -2.94 3.00
CA VAL A 9 -8.84 -4.40 2.88
C VAL A 9 -7.63 -5.05 3.54
N MET A 10 -6.45 -4.52 3.26
CA MET A 10 -5.21 -5.06 3.82
C MET A 10 -5.19 -4.96 5.35
N THR A 11 -5.56 -3.81 5.90
CA THR A 11 -5.53 -3.62 7.34
C THR A 11 -6.57 -4.46 8.07
N GLN A 12 -7.66 -4.81 7.41
CA GLN A 12 -8.64 -5.73 7.99
C GLN A 12 -8.06 -7.12 8.24
N LYS A 13 -7.04 -7.49 7.49
CA LYS A 13 -6.38 -8.79 7.65
C LYS A 13 -5.29 -8.76 8.72
N MET A 14 -4.99 -7.59 9.23
CA MET A 14 -4.02 -7.41 10.31
C MET A 14 -4.75 -7.36 11.65
N CYS A 15 -4.23 -8.06 12.64
CA CYS A 15 -4.86 -8.12 13.95
C CYS A 15 -4.62 -6.85 14.78
N GLU A 16 -3.54 -6.14 14.50
CA GLU A 16 -3.18 -4.94 15.24
C GLU A 16 -2.80 -3.83 14.27
N LYS A 17 -3.29 -2.62 14.52
CA LYS A 17 -3.04 -1.47 13.66
C LYS A 17 -3.03 -0.16 14.45
N ASP A 18 -2.64 -0.22 15.71
CA ASP A 18 -2.74 0.91 16.61
C ASP A 18 -1.44 1.70 16.73
N SER A 19 -0.34 1.22 16.18
CA SER A 19 0.93 1.89 16.33
C SER A 19 1.62 2.09 14.98
N LYS A 20 2.56 3.04 14.95
CA LYS A 20 3.36 3.30 13.77
C LYS A 20 4.15 2.05 13.36
N GLU A 21 4.57 1.26 14.34
CA GLU A 21 5.31 0.03 14.06
C GLU A 21 4.48 -0.96 13.24
N ASP A 22 3.19 -1.07 13.56
CA ASP A 22 2.29 -1.96 12.82
C ASP A 22 2.11 -1.48 11.37
N ILE A 23 2.04 -0.16 11.20
CA ILE A 23 1.95 0.42 9.86
C ILE A 23 3.22 0.13 9.07
N LEU A 24 4.38 0.22 9.71
CA LEU A 24 5.64 -0.09 9.05
C LEU A 24 5.76 -1.57 8.70
N LYS A 25 5.18 -2.44 9.53
CA LYS A 25 5.11 -3.87 9.19
C LYS A 25 4.26 -4.08 7.94
N ALA A 26 3.16 -3.37 7.83
CA ALA A 26 2.33 -3.43 6.63
C ALA A 26 3.12 -2.98 5.41
N PHE A 27 3.87 -1.90 5.53
CA PHE A 27 4.73 -1.44 4.44
C PHE A 27 5.72 -2.52 4.01
N LYS A 28 6.31 -3.22 4.96
CA LYS A 28 7.27 -4.29 4.65
C LYS A 28 6.63 -5.47 3.95
N LEU A 29 5.35 -5.72 4.20
CA LEU A 29 4.63 -6.77 3.48
C LEU A 29 4.52 -6.44 1.99
N PHE A 30 4.35 -5.17 1.65
CA PHE A 30 4.37 -4.72 0.27
C PHE A 30 5.78 -4.75 -0.31
N ASP A 31 6.76 -4.33 0.49
CA ASP A 31 8.16 -4.20 0.06
C ASP A 31 8.91 -5.51 0.29
N ASP A 32 8.55 -6.50 -0.49
CA ASP A 32 9.07 -7.86 -0.35
C ASP A 32 10.58 -7.95 -0.62
N ASP A 33 11.06 -7.11 -1.54
CA ASP A 33 12.47 -7.09 -1.92
C ASP A 33 13.30 -6.05 -1.16
N GLU A 34 12.71 -5.44 -0.15
CA GLU A 34 13.39 -4.48 0.75
C GLU A 34 14.10 -3.34 0.01
N THR A 35 13.46 -2.82 -1.03
CA THR A 35 13.98 -1.67 -1.76
C THR A 35 13.66 -0.34 -1.09
N GLY A 36 12.76 -0.36 -0.11
CA GLY A 36 12.30 0.84 0.57
C GLY A 36 11.15 1.55 -0.12
N THR A 37 10.63 0.97 -1.18
CA THR A 37 9.51 1.51 -1.93
C THR A 37 8.57 0.41 -2.39
N ILE A 38 7.31 0.78 -2.61
CA ILE A 38 6.30 -0.12 -3.15
C ILE A 38 6.15 0.20 -4.64
N SER A 39 6.52 -0.75 -5.49
CA SER A 39 6.37 -0.60 -6.93
C SER A 39 5.07 -1.25 -7.41
N PHE A 40 4.79 -1.10 -8.70
CA PHE A 40 3.65 -1.76 -9.33
C PHE A 40 3.68 -3.27 -9.08
N ASP A 41 4.83 -3.89 -9.26
CA ASP A 41 4.97 -5.33 -9.07
C ASP A 41 4.70 -5.76 -7.64
N ASN A 42 5.19 -4.99 -6.67
CA ASN A 42 4.93 -5.25 -5.26
C ASN A 42 3.43 -5.19 -4.97
N LEU A 43 2.76 -4.16 -5.48
CA LEU A 43 1.34 -3.99 -5.26
C LEU A 43 0.54 -5.12 -5.91
N LYS A 44 0.95 -5.54 -7.09
CA LYS A 44 0.29 -6.64 -7.79
C LYS A 44 0.43 -7.95 -7.01
N CYS A 45 1.61 -8.23 -6.49
CA CYS A 45 1.84 -9.43 -5.69
C CYS A 45 0.94 -9.46 -4.46
N VAL A 46 0.85 -8.35 -3.74
CA VAL A 46 0.02 -8.28 -2.54
C VAL A 46 -1.46 -8.43 -2.89
N SER A 47 -1.91 -7.81 -3.99
CA SER A 47 -3.30 -7.95 -4.39
C SER A 47 -3.66 -9.40 -4.71
N ASN A 48 -2.74 -10.14 -5.31
CA ASN A 48 -2.94 -11.57 -5.57
C ASN A 48 -3.01 -12.37 -4.27
N GLU A 49 -2.17 -12.04 -3.31
CA GLU A 49 -2.19 -12.71 -2.01
C GLU A 49 -3.47 -12.46 -1.25
N LEU A 50 -4.03 -11.26 -1.39
CA LEU A 50 -5.29 -10.91 -0.75
C LEU A 50 -6.51 -11.48 -1.49
N GLY A 51 -6.29 -12.04 -2.68
CA GLY A 51 -7.38 -12.58 -3.47
C GLY A 51 -8.23 -11.53 -4.17
N GLU A 52 -7.70 -10.33 -4.32
CA GLU A 52 -8.39 -9.23 -4.99
C GLU A 52 -8.09 -9.25 -6.47
N ASN A 53 -9.14 -9.18 -7.30
CA ASN A 53 -8.99 -9.11 -8.74
C ASN A 53 -8.87 -7.65 -9.18
N ILE A 54 -7.67 -7.12 -9.10
CA ILE A 54 -7.39 -5.74 -9.47
C ILE A 54 -6.69 -5.72 -10.82
N THR A 55 -7.18 -4.92 -11.74
CA THR A 55 -6.57 -4.81 -13.06
C THR A 55 -5.29 -4.01 -13.01
N ASP A 56 -4.44 -4.18 -14.03
CA ASP A 56 -3.20 -3.42 -14.12
C ASP A 56 -3.46 -1.91 -14.18
N GLU A 57 -4.52 -1.50 -14.87
CA GLU A 57 -4.89 -0.10 -14.94
C GLU A 57 -5.25 0.47 -13.58
N GLU A 58 -6.01 -0.29 -12.80
CA GLU A 58 -6.36 0.13 -11.44
C GLU A 58 -5.14 0.22 -10.55
N LEU A 59 -4.22 -0.73 -10.68
CA LEU A 59 -2.98 -0.70 -9.90
C LEU A 59 -2.14 0.53 -10.24
N LYS A 60 -2.06 0.88 -11.51
CA LYS A 60 -1.33 2.08 -11.93
C LYS A 60 -1.98 3.35 -11.38
N GLU A 61 -3.29 3.43 -11.41
CA GLU A 61 -4.02 4.57 -10.85
C GLU A 61 -3.79 4.68 -9.35
N MET A 62 -3.75 3.55 -8.66
CA MET A 62 -3.49 3.55 -7.21
C MET A 62 -2.10 4.11 -6.90
N ILE A 63 -1.11 3.71 -7.68
CA ILE A 63 0.26 4.21 -7.50
C ILE A 63 0.33 5.70 -7.81
N ASP A 64 -0.29 6.14 -8.90
CA ASP A 64 -0.31 7.56 -9.27
C ASP A 64 -0.98 8.40 -8.19
N GLU A 65 -2.03 7.89 -7.58
CA GLU A 65 -2.73 8.58 -6.50
C GLU A 65 -1.84 8.71 -5.25
N ALA A 66 -1.08 7.69 -4.95
CA ALA A 66 -0.23 7.66 -3.76
C ALA A 66 1.11 8.35 -3.96
N ASP A 67 1.64 8.29 -5.17
CA ASP A 67 2.94 8.84 -5.51
C ASP A 67 2.85 10.33 -5.78
N ARG A 68 3.66 11.13 -5.10
CA ARG A 68 3.64 12.60 -5.24
C ARG A 68 4.80 13.14 -6.05
N ASP A 69 5.88 12.39 -6.16
CA ASP A 69 7.08 12.88 -6.83
C ASP A 69 7.22 12.38 -8.27
N GLY A 70 6.28 11.59 -8.74
CA GLY A 70 6.28 11.07 -10.09
C GLY A 70 7.24 9.91 -10.35
N SER A 71 7.76 9.33 -9.29
CA SER A 71 8.68 8.19 -9.42
C SER A 71 7.98 6.89 -9.76
N ARG A 72 6.65 6.87 -9.63
CA ARG A 72 5.81 5.69 -9.81
C ARG A 72 6.06 4.61 -8.77
N GLU A 73 6.58 5.02 -7.63
CA GLU A 73 6.79 4.14 -6.49
C GLU A 73 6.32 4.84 -5.24
N VAL A 74 5.80 4.08 -4.29
CA VAL A 74 5.28 4.61 -3.04
C VAL A 74 6.33 4.36 -1.97
N ASP A 75 6.92 5.41 -1.42
CA ASP A 75 7.89 5.27 -0.35
C ASP A 75 7.20 5.26 1.02
N GLU A 76 8.00 5.09 2.07
CA GLU A 76 7.47 5.01 3.42
C GLU A 76 6.70 6.27 3.82
N GLU A 77 7.20 7.44 3.42
CA GLU A 77 6.54 8.71 3.75
C GLU A 77 5.18 8.82 3.05
N ASP A 78 5.11 8.45 1.77
CA ASP A 78 3.87 8.46 1.03
C ASP A 78 2.87 7.50 1.64
N PHE A 79 3.33 6.32 2.02
CA PHE A 79 2.49 5.30 2.64
C PHE A 79 1.92 5.80 3.96
N LEU A 80 2.76 6.34 4.83
CA LEU A 80 2.33 6.86 6.12
C LEU A 80 1.36 8.02 5.96
N ARG A 81 1.59 8.88 4.98
CA ARG A 81 0.71 10.02 4.73
C ARG A 81 -0.69 9.55 4.36
N ILE A 82 -0.79 8.56 3.49
CA ILE A 82 -2.08 8.03 3.08
C ILE A 82 -2.80 7.37 4.25
N MET A 83 -2.09 6.57 5.02
CA MET A 83 -2.67 5.92 6.19
C MET A 83 -3.20 6.94 7.19
N LYS A 84 -2.46 8.01 7.40
CA LYS A 84 -2.84 9.08 8.32
C LYS A 84 -4.04 9.85 7.79
N LYS A 85 -4.05 10.15 6.50
CA LYS A 85 -5.13 10.89 5.85
C LYS A 85 -6.45 10.13 5.88
N THR A 86 -6.40 8.81 5.78
CA THR A 86 -7.59 7.97 5.76
C THR A 86 -8.00 7.49 7.15
N SER A 87 -7.29 7.91 8.18
CA SER A 87 -7.53 7.50 9.56
C SER A 87 -7.38 5.99 9.80
N LEU A 88 -6.57 5.35 8.98
CA LEU A 88 -6.24 3.94 9.17
C LEU A 88 -5.07 3.76 10.15
N TYR A 89 -4.50 4.86 10.53
CA TYR A 89 -3.35 4.88 11.43
C TYR A 89 -3.74 5.40 12.81
#